data_5794a8d095551b243a1efb42e78f3432
#
_entry.id   5794a8d095551b243a1efb42e78f3432
#
_cell.length_a   1.000
_cell.length_b   1.000
_cell.length_c   1.000
_cell.angle_alpha   90.00
_cell.angle_beta   90.00
_cell.angle_gamma   90.00
#
_symmetry.space_group_name_H-M   'P 1'
#
loop_
_entity.id
_entity.type
_entity.pdbx_description
1 polymer ?
#
loop_
_entity_poly.entity_id
_entity_poly.type
_entity_poly.pdbx_seq_one_letter_code
_entity_poly.pdbx_strand_id
1 'polypeptide(L)'
;MEIEYSSHFRKVYQNLTLKTQKKAEKKEAIFRKSPFDPRLKTHKLRGKLKEFYSLAIDQKYRIVFKLVNRFKAVFLDIGDHDIYR
;
A
#
# COMPACT_ATOMS: atom_id res chain seq x y z
N MET A 1 -10.86 -5.77 -6.85
CA MET A 1 -9.38 -5.70 -6.98
C MET A 1 -8.74 -6.82 -6.20
N GLU A 2 -8.02 -7.67 -6.89
CA GLU A 2 -7.25 -8.73 -6.26
C GLU A 2 -5.91 -8.18 -5.78
N ILE A 3 -5.44 -8.64 -4.62
CA ILE A 3 -4.18 -8.16 -4.05
C ILE A 3 -3.25 -9.34 -3.81
N GLU A 4 -2.03 -9.23 -4.35
CA GLU A 4 -0.92 -10.11 -3.99
C GLU A 4 0.02 -9.35 -3.08
N TYR A 5 0.75 -10.07 -2.25
CA TYR A 5 1.72 -9.48 -1.31
C TYR A 5 3.10 -10.02 -1.64
N SER A 6 4.06 -9.11 -1.81
CA SER A 6 5.45 -9.52 -1.99
C SER A 6 5.99 -10.15 -0.71
N SER A 7 7.07 -10.94 -0.83
CA SER A 7 7.73 -11.51 0.34
C SER A 7 8.21 -10.43 1.29
N HIS A 8 8.75 -9.34 0.73
CA HIS A 8 9.20 -8.20 1.53
C HIS A 8 8.04 -7.56 2.29
N PHE A 9 6.90 -7.33 1.62
CA PHE A 9 5.72 -6.76 2.27
C PHE A 9 5.28 -7.63 3.45
N ARG A 10 5.18 -8.93 3.25
CA ARG A 10 4.75 -9.86 4.31
C ARG A 10 5.69 -9.83 5.50
N LYS A 11 7.00 -9.79 5.25
CA LYS A 11 8.01 -9.75 6.29
C LYS A 11 7.91 -8.49 7.13
N VAL A 12 7.78 -7.34 6.48
CA VAL A 12 7.65 -6.06 7.19
C VAL A 12 6.32 -6.00 7.94
N TYR A 13 5.25 -6.42 7.29
CA TYR A 13 3.89 -6.37 7.86
C TYR A 13 3.78 -7.12 9.18
N GLN A 14 4.32 -8.34 9.25
CA GLN A 14 4.21 -9.14 10.48
C GLN A 14 5.00 -8.54 11.65
N ASN A 15 5.90 -7.60 11.40
CA ASN A 15 6.63 -6.91 12.46
C ASN A 15 5.98 -5.59 12.89
N LEU A 16 4.88 -5.19 12.26
CA LEU A 16 4.14 -4.00 12.66
C LEU A 16 3.29 -4.30 13.90
N THR A 17 2.98 -3.24 14.64
CA THR A 17 2.07 -3.39 15.79
C THR A 17 0.70 -3.84 15.31
N LEU A 18 -0.03 -4.51 16.18
CA LEU A 18 -1.39 -4.96 15.87
C LEU A 18 -2.29 -3.77 15.51
N LYS A 19 -2.10 -2.64 16.19
CA LYS A 19 -2.84 -1.41 15.90
C LYS A 19 -2.64 -0.94 14.46
N THR A 20 -1.38 -0.92 14.00
CA THR A 20 -1.06 -0.52 12.63
C THR A 20 -1.58 -1.52 11.61
N GLN A 21 -1.48 -2.82 11.91
CA GLN A 21 -2.02 -3.86 11.05
C GLN A 21 -3.53 -3.70 10.86
N LYS A 22 -4.27 -3.40 11.92
CA LYS A 22 -5.72 -3.18 11.82
C LYS A 22 -6.06 -1.97 10.97
N LYS A 23 -5.28 -0.90 11.07
CA LYS A 23 -5.47 0.27 10.22
C LYS A 23 -5.23 -0.08 8.74
N ALA A 24 -4.19 -0.87 8.48
CA ALA A 24 -3.89 -1.32 7.13
C ALA A 24 -5.02 -2.18 6.57
N GLU A 25 -5.58 -3.08 7.36
CA GLU A 25 -6.69 -3.93 6.94
C GLU A 25 -7.92 -3.12 6.54
N LYS A 26 -8.23 -2.06 7.29
CA LYS A 26 -9.36 -1.19 6.96
C LYS A 26 -9.15 -0.49 5.62
N LYS A 27 -7.94 0.02 5.39
CA LYS A 27 -7.64 0.69 4.13
C LYS A 27 -7.60 -0.29 2.97
N GLU A 28 -7.12 -1.51 3.20
CA GLU A 28 -7.13 -2.56 2.20
C GLU A 28 -8.54 -2.92 1.76
N ALA A 29 -9.49 -2.96 2.70
CA ALA A 29 -10.89 -3.23 2.37
C ALA A 29 -11.45 -2.15 1.44
N ILE A 30 -11.10 -0.89 1.68
CA ILE A 30 -11.48 0.22 0.79
C ILE A 30 -10.82 0.04 -0.57
N PHE A 31 -9.52 -0.27 -0.58
CA PHE A 31 -8.74 -0.45 -1.80
C PHE A 31 -9.33 -1.54 -2.70
N ARG A 32 -9.78 -2.65 -2.12
CA ARG A 32 -10.36 -3.75 -2.90
C ARG A 32 -11.59 -3.31 -3.69
N LYS A 33 -12.35 -2.38 -3.14
CA LYS A 33 -13.54 -1.84 -3.81
C LYS A 33 -13.19 -0.71 -4.77
N SER A 34 -12.25 0.14 -4.40
CA SER A 34 -11.88 1.30 -5.19
C SER A 34 -10.46 1.75 -4.87
N PRO A 35 -9.47 1.38 -5.70
CA PRO A 35 -8.06 1.71 -5.44
C PRO A 35 -7.77 3.21 -5.37
N PHE A 36 -8.61 4.02 -5.98
CA PHE A 36 -8.41 5.48 -6.02
C PHE A 36 -9.42 6.23 -5.16
N ASP A 37 -10.03 5.54 -4.19
CA ASP A 37 -10.91 6.19 -3.23
C ASP A 37 -10.15 7.32 -2.52
N PRO A 38 -10.76 8.53 -2.40
CA PRO A 38 -10.08 9.68 -1.77
C PRO A 38 -9.56 9.42 -0.36
N ARG A 39 -10.18 8.52 0.38
CA ARG A 39 -9.74 8.17 1.74
C ARG A 39 -8.36 7.53 1.78
N LEU A 40 -7.93 6.94 0.66
CA LEU A 40 -6.61 6.29 0.54
C LEU A 40 -5.51 7.28 0.17
N LYS A 41 -5.87 8.43 -0.40
CA LYS A 41 -4.91 9.40 -0.92
C LYS A 41 -3.93 8.74 -1.90
N THR A 42 -4.45 7.83 -2.71
CA THR A 42 -3.65 7.11 -3.70
C THR A 42 -3.04 8.07 -4.71
N HIS A 43 -1.75 7.96 -4.92
CA HIS A 43 -1.07 8.77 -5.93
C HIS A 43 0.10 8.02 -6.52
N LYS A 44 0.45 8.41 -7.74
CA LYS A 44 1.56 7.82 -8.46
C LYS A 44 2.87 8.42 -7.95
N LEU A 45 3.88 7.57 -7.77
CA LEU A 45 5.20 8.01 -7.33
C LEU A 45 5.98 8.57 -8.52
N ARG A 46 7.04 9.33 -8.24
CA ARG A 46 7.85 10.00 -9.23
C ARG A 46 9.28 9.46 -9.27
N GLY A 47 10.03 9.84 -10.31
CA GLY A 47 11.42 9.46 -10.45
C GLY A 47 11.58 7.99 -10.74
N LYS A 48 12.49 7.33 -10.02
CA LYS A 48 12.77 5.91 -10.22
C LYS A 48 11.59 5.02 -9.88
N LEU A 49 10.64 5.54 -9.10
CA LEU A 49 9.46 4.79 -8.64
C LEU A 49 8.22 5.13 -9.45
N LYS A 50 8.36 5.71 -10.62
CA LYS A 50 7.24 6.20 -11.44
C LYS A 50 6.21 5.15 -11.83
N GLU A 51 6.56 3.87 -11.77
CA GLU A 51 5.63 2.77 -12.08
C GLU A 51 4.82 2.34 -10.88
N PHE A 52 5.14 2.89 -9.71
CA PHE A 52 4.52 2.49 -8.45
C PHE A 52 3.58 3.57 -7.95
N TYR A 53 2.70 3.15 -7.05
CA TYR A 53 1.73 4.00 -6.38
C TYR A 53 1.91 3.90 -4.90
N SER A 54 1.39 4.89 -4.18
CA SER A 54 1.36 4.89 -2.73
C SER A 54 -0.07 5.14 -2.27
N LEU A 55 -0.48 4.46 -1.21
CA LEU A 55 -1.70 4.79 -0.50
C LEU A 55 -1.38 5.05 0.98
N ALA A 56 -2.20 5.86 1.63
CA ALA A 56 -2.01 6.22 3.04
C ALA A 56 -2.81 5.29 3.94
N ILE A 57 -2.15 4.70 4.94
CA ILE A 57 -2.84 3.98 6.00
C ILE A 57 -3.29 4.98 7.05
N ASP A 58 -2.38 5.87 7.44
CA ASP A 58 -2.62 6.98 8.36
C ASP A 58 -1.63 8.10 8.01
N GLN A 59 -1.41 9.04 8.92
CA GLN A 59 -0.49 10.15 8.65
C GLN A 59 0.96 9.70 8.53
N LYS A 60 1.32 8.60 9.18
CA LYS A 60 2.70 8.11 9.23
C LYS A 60 2.97 7.00 8.22
N TYR A 61 2.08 6.01 8.12
CA TYR A 61 2.35 4.80 7.34
C TYR A 61 1.71 4.85 5.96
N ARG A 62 2.44 4.26 5.00
CA ARG A 62 2.05 4.17 3.60
C ARG A 62 2.26 2.76 3.09
N ILE A 63 1.49 2.37 2.08
CA ILE A 63 1.73 1.14 1.32
C ILE A 63 2.15 1.53 -0.09
N VAL A 64 3.24 0.93 -0.56
CA VAL A 64 3.68 1.07 -1.96
C VAL A 64 3.18 -0.14 -2.72
N PHE A 65 2.56 0.09 -3.86
CA PHE A 65 2.00 -0.99 -4.66
C PHE A 65 2.17 -0.72 -6.14
N LYS A 66 2.00 -1.78 -6.92
CA LYS A 66 2.04 -1.74 -8.37
C LYS A 66 0.72 -2.31 -8.90
N LEU A 67 0.17 -1.69 -9.93
CA LEU A 67 -1.00 -2.22 -10.63
C LEU A 67 -0.51 -3.13 -11.75
N VAL A 68 -0.82 -4.41 -11.67
CA VAL A 68 -0.46 -5.38 -12.70
C VAL A 68 -1.41 -5.23 -13.88
N ASN A 69 -2.70 -5.08 -13.58
CA ASN A 69 -3.74 -4.79 -14.55
C ASN A 69 -4.90 -4.16 -13.77
N ARG A 70 -6.05 -3.97 -14.44
CA ARG A 70 -7.19 -3.30 -13.82
C ARG A 70 -7.88 -4.11 -12.71
N PHE A 71 -7.49 -5.39 -12.55
CA PHE A 71 -8.12 -6.28 -11.56
C PHE A 71 -7.16 -6.73 -10.47
N LYS A 72 -5.87 -6.43 -10.59
CA LYS A 72 -4.85 -7.00 -9.71
C LYS A 72 -3.76 -5.98 -9.36
N ALA A 73 -3.42 -5.94 -8.09
CA ALA A 73 -2.32 -5.14 -7.57
C ALA A 73 -1.36 -6.01 -6.78
N VAL A 74 -0.10 -5.59 -6.68
CA VAL A 74 0.89 -6.21 -5.80
C VAL A 74 1.30 -5.18 -4.77
N PHE A 75 1.12 -5.51 -3.49
CA PHE A 75 1.61 -4.69 -2.38
C PHE A 75 3.08 -5.04 -2.16
N LEU A 76 3.95 -4.05 -2.32
CA LEU A 76 5.39 -4.25 -2.35
C LEU A 76 6.10 -3.87 -1.06
N ASP A 77 5.62 -2.86 -0.37
CA ASP A 77 6.24 -2.36 0.84
C ASP A 77 5.23 -1.64 1.70
N ILE A 78 5.50 -1.59 2.99
CA ILE A 78 4.69 -0.85 3.95
C ILE A 78 5.62 -0.26 5.00
N GLY A 79 5.45 1.03 5.29
CA GLY A 79 6.30 1.72 6.23
C GLY A 79 5.96 3.21 6.27
N ASP A 80 6.84 3.99 6.90
CA ASP A 80 6.68 5.44 6.96
C ASP A 80 7.28 6.09 5.71
N HIS A 81 7.49 7.41 5.75
CA HIS A 81 8.00 8.16 4.59
C HIS A 81 9.33 7.65 4.06
N ASP A 82 10.13 6.97 4.89
CA ASP A 82 11.47 6.54 4.48
C ASP A 82 11.44 5.40 3.46
N ILE A 83 10.31 4.74 3.29
CA ILE A 83 10.19 3.68 2.28
C ILE A 83 10.35 4.18 0.85
N TYR A 84 10.29 5.49 0.65
CA TYR A 84 10.45 6.10 -0.68
C TYR A 84 11.90 6.36 -1.05
N ARG A 85 12.82 6.12 -0.17
CA ARG A 85 14.23 6.40 -0.38
C ARG A 85 14.99 5.25 -1.02
#